data_9f4f3ac0a67cd2f9886f65fd0bf771c6
#
_entry.id   9f4f3ac0a67cd2f9886f65fd0bf771c6
#
_cell.length_a   1.000
_cell.length_b   1.000
_cell.length_c   1.000
_cell.angle_alpha   90.00
_cell.angle_beta   90.00
_cell.angle_gamma   90.00
#
_symmetry.space_group_name_H-M   'P 1'
#
loop_
_entity.id
_entity.type
_entity.pdbx_description
1 polymer ?
#
loop_
_entity_poly.entity_id
_entity_poly.type
_entity_poly.pdbx_seq_one_letter_code
_entity_poly.pdbx_strand_id
1 'polypeptide(L)'
;MAIELGKPDRDQLIASIERYFLQERDEKIGNVSAGALLGFFMDELAPLVYNKAVQDVQEHLQARVADLDFEVREDEFTYWRKFERRGKK
;
A
#
# COMPACT_ATOMS: atom_id res chain seq x y z
N MET A 1 6.96 15.20 -5.40
CA MET A 1 6.35 14.01 -4.80
C MET A 1 5.74 13.13 -5.89
N ALA A 2 5.75 11.83 -5.68
CA ALA A 2 5.23 10.87 -6.68
C ALA A 2 3.70 10.93 -6.86
N ILE A 3 2.97 11.40 -5.83
CA ILE A 3 1.52 11.48 -5.91
C ILE A 3 1.09 12.88 -6.33
N GLU A 4 0.37 12.94 -7.43
CA GLU A 4 -0.27 14.17 -7.89
C GLU A 4 -1.73 13.85 -8.19
N LEU A 5 -2.62 14.73 -7.74
CA LEU A 5 -4.05 14.58 -7.97
C LEU A 5 -4.46 15.37 -9.20
N GLY A 6 -5.14 14.71 -10.13
CA GLY A 6 -5.74 15.39 -11.27
C GLY A 6 -6.90 16.28 -10.84
N LYS A 7 -7.31 17.17 -11.72
CA LYS A 7 -8.37 18.14 -11.43
C LYS A 7 -9.68 17.48 -10.97
N PRO A 8 -10.18 16.39 -11.59
CA PRO A 8 -11.42 15.77 -11.12
C PRO A 8 -11.35 15.28 -9.68
N ASP A 9 -10.23 14.66 -9.30
CA ASP A 9 -10.04 14.16 -7.94
C ASP A 9 -9.92 15.31 -6.94
N ARG A 10 -9.18 16.35 -7.31
CA ARG A 10 -9.03 17.54 -6.46
C ARG A 10 -10.39 18.19 -6.21
N ASP A 11 -11.18 18.37 -7.25
CA ASP A 11 -12.50 18.99 -7.15
C ASP A 11 -13.42 18.17 -6.26
N GLN A 12 -13.39 16.84 -6.40
CA GLN A 12 -14.19 15.95 -5.58
C GLN A 12 -13.78 15.99 -4.11
N LEU A 13 -12.47 16.02 -3.84
CA LEU A 13 -11.97 16.09 -2.48
C LEU A 13 -12.30 17.44 -1.84
N ILE A 14 -12.19 18.54 -2.58
CA ILE A 14 -12.54 19.87 -2.09
C ILE A 14 -14.01 19.90 -1.70
N ALA A 15 -14.89 19.38 -2.55
CA ALA A 15 -16.32 19.30 -2.26
C ALA A 15 -16.59 18.43 -1.03
N SER A 16 -15.88 17.33 -0.89
CA SER A 16 -16.01 16.45 0.26
C SER A 16 -15.56 17.11 1.56
N ILE A 17 -14.46 17.88 1.51
CA ILE A 17 -13.98 18.63 2.68
C ILE A 17 -15.01 19.67 3.08
N GLU A 18 -15.57 20.41 2.12
CA GLU A 18 -16.61 21.40 2.40
C GLU A 18 -17.82 20.74 3.08
N ARG A 19 -18.23 19.57 2.57
CA ARG A 19 -19.35 18.83 3.14
C ARG A 19 -19.05 18.38 4.57
N TYR A 20 -17.82 17.93 4.83
CA TYR A 20 -17.42 17.50 6.18
C TYR A 20 -17.57 18.64 7.18
N PHE A 21 -17.05 19.82 6.85
CA PHE A 21 -17.12 20.98 7.74
C PHE A 21 -18.56 21.43 7.96
N LEU A 22 -19.38 21.39 6.91
CA LEU A 22 -20.78 21.77 7.02
C LEU A 22 -21.56 20.80 7.94
N GLN A 23 -21.34 19.50 7.78
CA GLN A 23 -22.09 18.48 8.54
C GLN A 23 -21.58 18.30 9.96
N GLU A 24 -20.28 18.32 10.15
CA GLU A 24 -19.68 18.03 11.45
C GLU A 24 -19.49 19.26 12.33
N ARG A 25 -19.31 20.41 11.72
CA ARG A 25 -18.98 21.62 12.45
C ARG A 25 -19.95 22.78 12.17
N ASP A 26 -20.95 22.55 11.35
CA ASP A 26 -21.92 23.56 10.93
C ASP A 26 -21.22 24.82 10.39
N GLU A 27 -20.16 24.62 9.62
CA GLU A 27 -19.26 25.67 9.16
C GLU A 27 -19.13 25.61 7.64
N LYS A 28 -19.45 26.72 6.97
CA LYS A 28 -19.32 26.83 5.51
C LYS A 28 -17.99 27.49 5.20
N ILE A 29 -16.95 26.68 4.94
CA ILE A 29 -15.59 27.21 4.76
C ILE A 29 -15.31 27.70 3.34
N GLY A 30 -16.07 27.24 2.34
CA GLY A 30 -15.84 27.62 0.94
C GLY A 30 -14.70 26.85 0.28
N ASN A 31 -14.64 26.95 -1.05
CA ASN A 31 -13.70 26.13 -1.83
C ASN A 31 -12.25 26.60 -1.70
N VAL A 32 -12.00 27.88 -1.42
CA VAL A 32 -10.64 28.37 -1.25
C VAL A 32 -10.00 27.79 0.00
N SER A 33 -10.72 27.85 1.13
CA SER A 33 -10.23 27.26 2.39
C SER A 33 -10.12 25.75 2.30
N ALA A 34 -11.08 25.09 1.67
CA ALA A 34 -11.04 23.64 1.46
C ALA A 34 -9.85 23.25 0.59
N GLY A 35 -9.57 24.04 -0.46
CA GLY A 35 -8.41 23.81 -1.33
C GLY A 35 -7.09 23.99 -0.61
N ALA A 36 -7.01 25.00 0.28
CA ALA A 36 -5.82 25.22 1.09
C ALA A 36 -5.58 24.05 2.06
N LEU A 37 -6.65 23.54 2.66
CA LEU A 37 -6.56 22.38 3.56
C LEU A 37 -6.12 21.12 2.79
N LEU A 38 -6.64 20.93 1.59
CA LEU A 38 -6.20 19.83 0.73
C LEU A 38 -4.71 19.93 0.42
N GLY A 39 -4.23 21.14 0.10
CA GLY A 39 -2.79 21.38 -0.12
C GLY A 39 -1.95 21.02 1.09
N PHE A 40 -2.41 21.38 2.28
CA PHE A 40 -1.74 21.00 3.52
C PHE A 40 -1.66 19.48 3.66
N PHE A 41 -2.75 18.76 3.42
CA PHE A 41 -2.77 17.30 3.49
C PHE A 41 -1.83 16.69 2.46
N MET A 42 -1.77 17.23 1.25
CA MET A 42 -0.88 16.73 0.21
C MET A 42 0.60 16.89 0.57
N ASP A 43 0.92 17.98 1.26
CA ASP A 43 2.31 18.23 1.65
C ASP A 43 2.71 17.49 2.94
N GLU A 44 1.80 17.42 3.90
CA GLU A 44 2.11 16.89 5.25
C GLU A 44 1.75 15.43 5.40
N LEU A 45 0.56 15.03 4.97
CA LEU A 45 0.02 13.72 5.23
C LEU A 45 0.29 12.72 4.09
N ALA A 46 0.12 13.14 2.85
CA ALA A 46 0.19 12.23 1.71
C ALA A 46 1.55 11.53 1.58
N PRO A 47 2.71 12.20 1.77
CA PRO A 47 3.99 11.50 1.70
C PRO A 47 4.13 10.43 2.77
N LEU A 48 3.61 10.67 3.97
CA LEU A 48 3.66 9.70 5.06
C LEU A 48 2.83 8.46 4.71
N VAL A 49 1.61 8.68 4.24
CA VAL A 49 0.72 7.58 3.83
C VAL A 49 1.33 6.80 2.68
N TYR A 50 1.87 7.51 1.68
CA TYR A 50 2.52 6.88 0.53
C TYR A 50 3.68 5.99 0.97
N ASN A 51 4.52 6.48 1.87
CA ASN A 51 5.67 5.70 2.34
C ASN A 51 5.25 4.48 3.13
N LYS A 52 4.17 4.58 3.90
CA LYS A 52 3.60 3.43 4.60
C LYS A 52 3.07 2.39 3.61
N ALA A 53 2.42 2.85 2.55
CA ALA A 53 1.93 1.95 1.50
C ALA A 53 3.08 1.24 0.79
N VAL A 54 4.18 1.95 0.49
CA VAL A 54 5.38 1.34 -0.11
C VAL A 54 5.95 0.26 0.81
N GLN A 55 6.04 0.54 2.10
CA GLN A 55 6.52 -0.44 3.08
C GLN A 55 5.64 -1.68 3.09
N ASP A 56 4.32 -1.50 3.06
CA ASP A 56 3.37 -2.61 3.04
C ASP A 56 3.56 -3.48 1.78
N VAL A 57 3.72 -2.85 0.62
CA VAL A 57 3.97 -3.56 -0.63
C VAL A 57 5.29 -4.33 -0.57
N GLN A 58 6.34 -3.74 0.00
CA GLN A 58 7.64 -4.40 0.17
C GLN A 58 7.52 -5.67 1.04
N GLU A 59 6.75 -5.60 2.11
CA GLU A 59 6.51 -6.74 2.99
C GLU A 59 5.77 -7.87 2.24
N HIS A 60 4.78 -7.52 1.44
CA HIS A 60 4.08 -8.48 0.61
C HIS A 60 4.99 -9.16 -0.40
N LEU A 61 5.85 -8.38 -1.05
CA LEU A 61 6.80 -8.92 -2.02
C LEU A 61 7.83 -9.83 -1.36
N GLN A 62 8.32 -9.45 -0.19
CA GLN A 62 9.28 -10.26 0.56
C GLN A 62 8.66 -11.61 0.95
N ALA A 63 7.40 -11.61 1.37
CA ALA A 63 6.69 -12.83 1.69
C ALA A 63 6.52 -13.73 0.45
N ARG A 64 6.19 -13.13 -0.69
CA ARG A 64 6.06 -13.87 -1.95
C ARG A 64 7.38 -14.46 -2.41
N VAL A 65 8.47 -13.69 -2.28
CA VAL A 65 9.81 -14.20 -2.62
C VAL A 65 10.18 -15.37 -1.71
N ALA A 66 9.88 -15.27 -0.42
CA ALA A 66 10.15 -16.36 0.51
C ALA A 66 9.35 -17.63 0.16
N ASP A 67 8.11 -17.48 -0.30
CA ASP A 67 7.27 -18.59 -0.71
C ASP A 67 7.84 -19.36 -1.91
N LEU A 68 8.62 -18.68 -2.75
CA LEU A 68 9.25 -19.33 -3.92
C LEU A 68 10.15 -20.51 -3.52
N ASP A 69 10.74 -20.45 -2.33
CA ASP A 69 11.57 -21.53 -1.85
C ASP A 69 10.79 -22.85 -1.74
N PHE A 70 9.55 -22.77 -1.28
CA PHE A 70 8.67 -23.95 -1.21
C PHE A 70 8.18 -24.40 -2.57
N GLU A 71 7.94 -23.44 -3.47
CA GLU A 71 7.31 -23.73 -4.76
C GLU A 71 8.28 -24.32 -5.78
N VAL A 72 9.52 -23.85 -5.78
CA VAL A 72 10.47 -24.18 -6.87
C VAL A 72 11.72 -24.90 -6.40
N ARG A 73 11.97 -24.98 -5.11
CA ARG A 73 13.17 -25.68 -4.62
C ARG A 73 13.04 -27.17 -4.86
N GLU A 74 14.10 -27.78 -5.35
CA GLU A 74 14.15 -29.22 -5.56
C GLU A 74 14.98 -29.89 -4.47
N ASP A 75 14.64 -31.12 -4.15
CA ASP A 75 15.43 -31.93 -3.23
C ASP A 75 16.76 -32.26 -3.88
N GLU A 76 17.84 -32.07 -3.12
CA GLU A 76 19.19 -32.35 -3.58
C GLU A 76 19.62 -33.74 -3.11
N PHE A 77 20.56 -34.33 -3.83
CA PHE A 77 21.18 -35.60 -3.45
C PHE A 77 20.19 -36.73 -3.19
N THR A 78 19.22 -36.87 -4.09
CA THR A 78 18.12 -37.79 -3.92
C THR A 78 18.42 -39.19 -4.45
N TYR A 79 19.49 -39.35 -5.27
CA TYR A 79 19.75 -40.60 -5.96
C TYR A 79 19.91 -41.79 -5.00
N TRP A 80 20.78 -41.65 -4.02
CA TRP A 80 21.06 -42.72 -3.09
C TRP A 80 19.98 -42.93 -2.05
N ARG A 81 19.15 -41.96 -1.79
CA ARG A 81 18.07 -41.98 -0.80
C ARG A 81 17.08 -43.12 -1.10
N LYS A 82 16.76 -43.34 -2.34
CA LYS A 82 15.84 -44.39 -2.75
C LYS A 82 16.43 -45.79 -2.53
N PHE A 83 17.74 -45.94 -2.62
CA PHE A 83 18.40 -47.21 -2.36
C PHE A 83 18.51 -47.48 -0.85
N GLU A 84 18.76 -46.48 -0.08
CA GLU A 84 18.76 -46.56 1.38
C GLU A 84 17.40 -47.01 1.91
N ARG A 85 16.33 -46.47 1.34
CA ARG A 85 14.98 -46.90 1.67
C ARG A 85 14.76 -48.37 1.42
N ARG A 86 15.25 -48.89 0.30
CA ARG A 86 15.12 -50.30 -0.05
C ARG A 86 15.93 -51.20 0.88
N GLY A 87 17.08 -50.70 1.32
CA GLY A 87 17.94 -51.45 2.21
C GLY A 87 17.40 -51.60 3.64
N LYS A 88 16.46 -50.74 4.02
CA LYS A 88 15.87 -50.75 5.35
C LYS A 88 14.60 -51.59 5.42
N LYS A 89 14.69 -52.80 5.15
CA LYS A 89 13.52 -53.66 5.30
C LYS A 89 13.34 -54.15 6.72
#